data_e8f59223e7e8ab0fa0b030c916313f1a
#
_entry.id   e8f59223e7e8ab0fa0b030c916313f1a
#
_cell.length_a   1.000
_cell.length_b   1.000
_cell.length_c   1.000
_cell.angle_alpha   90.00
_cell.angle_beta   90.00
_cell.angle_gamma   90.00
#
_symmetry.space_group_name_H-M   'P 1'
#
loop_
_entity.id
_entity.type
_entity.pdbx_description
1 polymer ?
#
loop_
_entity_poly.entity_id
_entity_poly.type
_entity_poly.pdbx_seq_one_letter_code
_entity_poly.pdbx_strand_id
1 'polypeptide(L)'
;MFPFLSPDVAASEWLMGVSDTVDDNDKLSTPEAIQKLGNLNDKSNPSFDPTVFQEWDLSVLEAKLPPVVQQYVLRPYISWAQGVVRYNTDVVMLTHLILYFTTLVPSAFFLYYRFSWVHGVLHWVLQLWFCGAFTLMKHQHIHMNGVLSPKYSLFDTLFPYLLDPLLGHTWNSYYYHHIKHHHVEGNGPNDLSTTMWYDRDSIPDFACYVGRFFILIWYDLPMYFARKGQMKNATRAAFWELSNYATIYLLYTHVNPRATLFVLILPLVVMRMGLMVGNWGQHAFVDPTSPESDFRSSITLFDVSVSLPAAI
;
A
#
# COMPACT_ATOMS: atom_id res chain seq x y z
N MET A 1 -3.53 -23.15 -3.90
CA MET A 1 -2.06 -23.00 -3.79
C MET A 1 -1.65 -22.18 -4.99
N PHE A 2 -1.49 -20.88 -4.85
CA PHE A 2 -1.05 -20.02 -5.95
C PHE A 2 0.46 -20.10 -6.00
N PRO A 3 1.06 -20.25 -7.19
CA PRO A 3 2.46 -19.98 -7.33
C PRO A 3 2.62 -18.46 -7.07
N PHE A 4 3.11 -18.12 -5.91
CA PHE A 4 3.69 -16.81 -5.73
C PHE A 4 4.83 -16.73 -6.74
N LEU A 5 4.76 -15.75 -7.64
CA LEU A 5 6.00 -15.24 -8.21
C LEU A 5 6.83 -14.89 -6.99
N SER A 6 7.92 -15.62 -6.78
CA SER A 6 8.84 -15.28 -5.70
C SER A 6 9.23 -13.81 -5.92
N PRO A 7 9.46 -13.02 -4.87
CA PRO A 7 10.02 -11.67 -5.02
C PRO A 7 11.20 -11.64 -6.00
N ASP A 8 11.94 -12.73 -6.06
CA ASP A 8 13.07 -12.96 -6.94
C ASP A 8 12.72 -12.95 -8.44
N VAL A 9 11.56 -13.49 -8.84
CA VAL A 9 11.13 -13.48 -10.25
C VAL A 9 10.67 -12.09 -10.66
N ALA A 10 9.87 -11.43 -9.82
CA ALA A 10 9.43 -10.07 -10.06
C ALA A 10 10.62 -9.10 -10.17
N ALA A 11 11.60 -9.23 -9.27
CA ALA A 11 12.82 -8.44 -9.29
C ALA A 11 13.73 -8.74 -10.49
N SER A 12 13.84 -10.00 -10.92
CA SER A 12 14.66 -10.37 -12.06
C SER A 12 14.10 -9.84 -13.39
N GLU A 13 12.78 -9.88 -13.57
CA GLU A 13 12.14 -9.32 -14.76
C GLU A 13 12.24 -7.78 -14.81
N TRP A 14 12.13 -7.11 -13.66
CA TRP A 14 12.36 -5.66 -13.56
C TRP A 14 13.81 -5.29 -13.94
N LEU A 15 14.80 -6.00 -13.42
CA LEU A 15 16.20 -5.75 -13.74
C LEU A 15 16.49 -5.96 -15.24
N MET A 16 15.79 -6.86 -15.90
CA MET A 16 15.90 -7.02 -17.37
C MET A 16 15.20 -5.87 -18.13
N GLY A 17 14.12 -5.28 -17.61
CA GLY A 17 13.44 -4.14 -18.23
C GLY A 17 14.18 -2.81 -18.10
N VAL A 18 14.94 -2.60 -17.02
CA VAL A 18 15.76 -1.39 -16.80
C VAL A 18 17.06 -1.41 -17.60
N SER A 19 17.43 -2.58 -18.14
CA SER A 19 18.73 -2.77 -18.80
C SER A 19 18.94 -1.95 -20.09
N ASP A 20 17.90 -1.39 -20.67
CA ASP A 20 18.03 -0.62 -21.93
C ASP A 20 18.58 0.79 -21.76
N THR A 21 18.75 1.28 -20.52
CA THR A 21 19.29 2.62 -20.22
C THR A 21 20.57 2.63 -19.37
N VAL A 22 21.03 1.45 -18.93
CA VAL A 22 22.25 1.31 -18.12
C VAL A 22 23.42 0.88 -19.01
N ASP A 23 24.59 1.47 -18.79
CA ASP A 23 25.84 1.12 -19.47
C ASP A 23 26.05 -0.41 -19.41
N ASP A 24 26.38 -1.02 -20.56
CA ASP A 24 26.50 -2.49 -20.71
C ASP A 24 27.47 -3.15 -19.72
N ASN A 25 28.34 -2.36 -19.08
CA ASN A 25 29.31 -2.83 -18.10
C ASN A 25 28.74 -3.06 -16.69
N ASP A 26 27.51 -2.58 -16.38
CA ASP A 26 26.88 -2.69 -15.06
C ASP A 26 25.70 -3.66 -15.00
N LYS A 27 25.45 -4.42 -16.09
CA LYS A 27 24.35 -5.41 -16.11
C LYS A 27 24.70 -6.62 -15.25
N LEU A 28 24.04 -6.73 -14.11
CA LEU A 28 24.07 -7.97 -13.33
C LEU A 28 23.36 -9.09 -14.12
N SER A 29 23.93 -10.30 -14.12
CA SER A 29 23.18 -11.47 -14.58
C SER A 29 21.95 -11.70 -13.68
N THR A 30 20.90 -12.28 -14.23
CA THR A 30 19.68 -12.61 -13.44
C THR A 30 19.99 -13.34 -12.12
N PRO A 31 20.87 -14.36 -12.09
CA PRO A 31 21.26 -15.03 -10.85
C PRO A 31 21.94 -14.10 -9.84
N GLU A 32 22.83 -13.21 -10.30
CA GLU A 32 23.51 -12.23 -9.42
C GLU A 32 22.55 -11.20 -8.85
N ALA A 33 21.58 -10.75 -9.64
CA ALA A 33 20.53 -9.87 -9.18
C ALA A 33 19.65 -10.53 -8.10
N ILE A 34 19.23 -11.77 -8.30
CA ILE A 34 18.48 -12.56 -7.34
C ILE A 34 19.29 -12.76 -6.05
N GLN A 35 20.57 -13.08 -6.18
CA GLN A 35 21.45 -13.23 -5.02
C GLN A 35 21.61 -11.89 -4.25
N LYS A 36 21.78 -10.78 -4.96
CA LYS A 36 21.86 -9.45 -4.35
C LYS A 36 20.58 -9.10 -3.56
N LEU A 37 19.41 -9.36 -4.13
CA LEU A 37 18.13 -9.16 -3.46
C LEU A 37 17.95 -10.10 -2.24
N GLY A 38 18.36 -11.37 -2.37
CA GLY A 38 18.37 -12.31 -1.24
C GLY A 38 19.26 -11.80 -0.09
N ASN A 39 20.42 -11.24 -0.42
CA ASN A 39 21.34 -10.67 0.57
C ASN A 39 20.73 -9.48 1.33
N LEU A 40 19.90 -8.68 0.71
CA LEU A 40 19.21 -7.56 1.39
C LEU A 40 18.23 -8.03 2.48
N ASN A 41 17.74 -9.27 2.39
CA ASN A 41 16.87 -9.88 3.41
C ASN A 41 17.61 -10.75 4.43
N ASP A 42 18.90 -10.93 4.29
CA ASP A 42 19.71 -11.77 5.18
C ASP A 42 20.38 -10.93 6.27
N LYS A 43 19.93 -11.07 7.51
CA LYS A 43 20.50 -10.39 8.68
C LYS A 43 22.01 -10.62 8.88
N SER A 44 22.55 -11.73 8.38
CA SER A 44 23.97 -12.05 8.49
C SER A 44 24.82 -11.34 7.44
N ASN A 45 24.19 -10.78 6.43
CA ASN A 45 24.86 -10.09 5.33
C ASN A 45 25.28 -8.67 5.76
N PRO A 46 26.53 -8.23 5.50
CA PRO A 46 26.99 -6.88 5.80
C PRO A 46 26.21 -5.76 5.12
N SER A 47 25.53 -6.06 4.01
CA SER A 47 24.68 -5.08 3.29
C SER A 47 23.24 -5.05 3.82
N PHE A 48 22.90 -5.82 4.87
CA PHE A 48 21.57 -5.80 5.45
C PHE A 48 21.31 -4.49 6.18
N ASP A 49 20.32 -3.74 5.70
CA ASP A 49 19.92 -2.45 6.25
C ASP A 49 18.38 -2.36 6.27
N PRO A 50 17.73 -2.68 7.40
CA PRO A 50 16.26 -2.69 7.46
C PRO A 50 15.69 -1.28 7.44
N THR A 51 14.62 -1.07 6.70
CA THR A 51 13.85 0.16 6.75
C THR A 51 13.08 0.24 8.07
N VAL A 52 13.20 1.37 8.77
CA VAL A 52 12.72 1.53 10.15
C VAL A 52 11.56 2.53 10.25
N PHE A 53 11.63 3.64 9.53
CA PHE A 53 10.62 4.70 9.60
C PHE A 53 10.52 5.44 8.27
N GLN A 54 9.36 5.41 7.63
CA GLN A 54 9.17 5.93 6.28
C GLN A 54 10.21 5.33 5.31
N GLU A 55 10.99 6.19 4.65
CA GLU A 55 12.12 5.81 3.78
C GLU A 55 13.48 5.72 4.51
N TRP A 56 13.49 5.84 5.84
CA TRP A 56 14.75 5.83 6.59
C TRP A 56 15.13 4.42 7.04
N ASP A 57 16.23 3.97 6.50
CA ASP A 57 16.89 2.74 6.90
C ASP A 57 17.66 2.91 8.21
N LEU A 58 18.08 1.81 8.79
CA LEU A 58 18.82 1.81 10.06
C LEU A 58 20.08 2.65 10.00
N SER A 59 20.86 2.54 8.91
CA SER A 59 22.09 3.31 8.71
C SER A 59 21.85 4.83 8.69
N VAL A 60 20.76 5.27 8.07
CA VAL A 60 20.37 6.69 8.03
C VAL A 60 19.98 7.18 9.42
N LEU A 61 19.25 6.38 10.19
CA LEU A 61 18.86 6.72 11.57
C LEU A 61 20.09 6.74 12.50
N GLU A 62 21.00 5.78 12.36
CA GLU A 62 22.24 5.77 13.13
C GLU A 62 23.10 7.01 12.86
N ALA A 63 23.16 7.48 11.61
CA ALA A 63 23.87 8.71 11.28
C ALA A 63 23.25 9.98 11.89
N LYS A 64 21.93 9.98 12.13
CA LYS A 64 21.19 11.16 12.64
C LYS A 64 21.02 11.16 14.16
N LEU A 65 21.01 10.03 14.80
CA LEU A 65 20.70 9.91 16.23
C LEU A 65 21.97 9.91 17.11
N PRO A 66 21.89 10.48 18.33
CA PRO A 66 23.00 10.39 19.29
C PRO A 66 23.32 8.92 19.66
N PRO A 67 24.59 8.57 19.92
CA PRO A 67 25.02 7.19 20.25
C PRO A 67 24.23 6.55 21.40
N VAL A 68 23.86 7.34 22.41
CA VAL A 68 23.04 6.88 23.54
C VAL A 68 21.66 6.40 23.08
N VAL A 69 21.01 7.14 22.17
CA VAL A 69 19.71 6.76 21.63
C VAL A 69 19.83 5.53 20.73
N GLN A 70 20.89 5.44 19.94
CA GLN A 70 21.16 4.27 19.11
C GLN A 70 21.29 3.01 19.99
N GLN A 71 22.13 3.07 21.04
CA GLN A 71 22.44 1.92 21.87
C GLN A 71 21.26 1.46 22.74
N TYR A 72 20.54 2.39 23.37
CA TYR A 72 19.53 2.05 24.38
C TYR A 72 18.09 2.06 23.87
N VAL A 73 17.82 2.63 22.68
CA VAL A 73 16.47 2.71 22.11
C VAL A 73 16.41 2.04 20.75
N LEU A 74 17.19 2.53 19.77
CA LEU A 74 17.05 2.11 18.38
C LEU A 74 17.40 0.63 18.18
N ARG A 75 18.60 0.20 18.57
CA ARG A 75 19.06 -1.19 18.37
C ARG A 75 18.22 -2.22 19.12
N PRO A 76 17.84 -2.02 20.42
CA PRO A 76 16.92 -2.91 21.08
C PRO A 76 15.55 -2.98 20.42
N TYR A 77 15.03 -1.84 19.95
CA TYR A 77 13.78 -1.79 19.19
C TYR A 77 13.87 -2.63 17.90
N ILE A 78 14.89 -2.42 17.08
CA ILE A 78 15.09 -3.16 15.82
C ILE A 78 15.18 -4.68 16.10
N SER A 79 15.99 -5.08 17.06
CA SER A 79 16.15 -6.50 17.42
C SER A 79 14.82 -7.15 17.84
N TRP A 80 14.00 -6.43 18.60
CA TRP A 80 12.66 -6.88 18.98
C TRP A 80 11.71 -6.89 17.77
N ALA A 81 11.68 -5.81 17.01
CA ALA A 81 10.79 -5.64 15.88
C ALA A 81 10.99 -6.72 14.79
N GLN A 82 12.24 -7.08 14.51
CA GLN A 82 12.58 -8.17 13.59
C GLN A 82 12.06 -9.55 14.05
N GLY A 83 11.77 -9.72 15.33
CA GLY A 83 11.09 -10.92 15.85
C GLY A 83 9.56 -10.85 15.71
N VAL A 84 9.00 -9.68 15.37
CA VAL A 84 7.56 -9.44 15.28
C VAL A 84 7.10 -9.33 13.81
N VAL A 85 7.86 -8.66 12.96
CA VAL A 85 7.54 -8.50 11.53
C VAL A 85 7.71 -9.80 10.75
N ARG A 86 7.09 -9.88 9.59
CA ARG A 86 7.16 -11.05 8.70
C ARG A 86 8.53 -11.17 8.04
N TYR A 87 9.05 -10.07 7.52
CA TYR A 87 10.38 -9.98 6.92
C TYR A 87 11.27 -9.06 7.73
N ASN A 88 12.51 -9.44 7.94
CA ASN A 88 13.44 -8.71 8.81
C ASN A 88 13.77 -7.29 8.33
N THR A 89 13.60 -7.03 7.03
CA THR A 89 13.74 -5.71 6.40
C THR A 89 12.59 -4.77 6.77
N ASP A 90 11.40 -5.29 7.09
CA ASP A 90 10.15 -4.53 7.15
C ASP A 90 9.82 -4.02 8.55
N VAL A 91 10.83 -3.63 9.32
CA VAL A 91 10.65 -3.04 10.66
C VAL A 91 9.72 -1.82 10.60
N VAL A 92 9.75 -1.08 9.51
CA VAL A 92 8.88 0.07 9.23
C VAL A 92 7.39 -0.25 9.40
N MET A 93 6.95 -1.47 9.03
CA MET A 93 5.54 -1.87 9.17
C MET A 93 5.11 -1.87 10.64
N LEU A 94 5.93 -2.43 11.52
CA LEU A 94 5.65 -2.40 12.96
C LEU A 94 5.74 -0.99 13.54
N THR A 95 6.72 -0.19 13.11
CA THR A 95 6.86 1.21 13.52
C THR A 95 5.59 2.00 13.20
N HIS A 96 5.08 1.88 11.98
CA HIS A 96 3.85 2.55 11.57
C HIS A 96 2.62 2.05 12.33
N LEU A 97 2.51 0.74 12.59
CA LEU A 97 1.43 0.19 13.42
C LEU A 97 1.46 0.77 14.84
N ILE A 98 2.64 0.82 15.47
CA ILE A 98 2.79 1.39 16.82
C ILE A 98 2.38 2.86 16.81
N LEU A 99 2.87 3.65 15.87
CA LEU A 99 2.51 5.06 15.74
C LEU A 99 1.02 5.23 15.51
N TYR A 100 0.42 4.41 14.66
CA TYR A 100 -1.01 4.47 14.39
C TYR A 100 -1.85 4.18 15.64
N PHE A 101 -1.54 3.10 16.35
CA PHE A 101 -2.26 2.72 17.58
C PHE A 101 -2.03 3.66 18.75
N THR A 102 -0.93 4.41 18.76
CA THR A 102 -0.62 5.37 19.83
C THR A 102 -1.05 6.80 19.52
N THR A 103 -1.37 7.10 18.26
CA THR A 103 -1.76 8.46 17.83
C THR A 103 -3.15 8.51 17.20
N LEU A 104 -3.31 7.94 16.01
CA LEU A 104 -4.55 8.09 15.22
C LEU A 104 -5.74 7.34 15.83
N VAL A 105 -5.54 6.13 16.33
CA VAL A 105 -6.63 5.35 16.95
C VAL A 105 -7.17 6.05 18.21
N PRO A 106 -6.35 6.45 19.20
CA PRO A 106 -6.83 7.22 20.35
C PRO A 106 -7.46 8.56 19.94
N SER A 107 -6.86 9.25 18.98
CA SER A 107 -7.38 10.51 18.44
C SER A 107 -8.78 10.33 17.84
N ALA A 108 -9.01 9.25 17.06
CA ALA A 108 -10.31 8.92 16.50
C ALA A 108 -11.37 8.70 17.60
N PHE A 109 -11.05 7.88 18.61
CA PHE A 109 -11.94 7.65 19.75
C PHE A 109 -12.27 8.96 20.48
N PHE A 110 -11.27 9.80 20.69
CA PHE A 110 -11.46 11.07 21.36
C PHE A 110 -12.33 12.05 20.56
N LEU A 111 -12.22 12.04 19.23
CA LEU A 111 -13.09 12.82 18.35
C LEU A 111 -14.57 12.39 18.45
N TYR A 112 -14.84 11.10 18.55
CA TYR A 112 -16.20 10.60 18.77
C TYR A 112 -16.73 10.96 20.17
N TYR A 113 -15.86 10.92 21.18
CA TYR A 113 -16.22 11.28 22.56
C TYR A 113 -16.46 12.79 22.73
N ARG A 114 -15.54 13.62 22.23
CA ARG A 114 -15.59 15.08 22.35
C ARG A 114 -14.99 15.75 21.12
N PHE A 115 -15.82 16.08 20.17
CA PHE A 115 -15.39 16.70 18.93
C PHE A 115 -14.92 18.16 19.14
N SER A 116 -13.80 18.52 18.51
CA SER A 116 -13.46 19.91 18.22
C SER A 116 -12.91 20.04 16.79
N TRP A 117 -13.14 21.17 16.14
CA TRP A 117 -12.71 21.41 14.77
C TRP A 117 -11.18 21.37 14.62
N VAL A 118 -10.46 22.00 15.56
CA VAL A 118 -8.99 22.00 15.57
C VAL A 118 -8.46 20.56 15.65
N HIS A 119 -9.00 19.77 16.57
CA HIS A 119 -8.61 18.36 16.71
C HIS A 119 -8.96 17.56 15.45
N GLY A 120 -10.14 17.75 14.86
CA GLY A 120 -10.53 17.08 13.62
C GLY A 120 -9.57 17.38 12.47
N VAL A 121 -9.21 18.65 12.27
CA VAL A 121 -8.23 19.06 11.24
C VAL A 121 -6.86 18.45 11.49
N LEU A 122 -6.35 18.51 12.73
CA LEU A 122 -5.05 17.93 13.09
C LEU A 122 -5.03 16.40 12.90
N HIS A 123 -6.11 15.72 13.26
CA HIS A 123 -6.27 14.29 13.02
C HIS A 123 -6.19 13.98 11.52
N TRP A 124 -6.90 14.72 10.69
CA TRP A 124 -6.91 14.53 9.25
C TRP A 124 -5.56 14.83 8.60
N VAL A 125 -4.88 15.90 9.01
CA VAL A 125 -3.53 16.22 8.53
C VAL A 125 -2.55 15.11 8.89
N LEU A 126 -2.62 14.57 10.11
CA LEU A 126 -1.80 13.44 10.51
C LEU A 126 -2.13 12.17 9.70
N GLN A 127 -3.42 11.93 9.41
CA GLN A 127 -3.85 10.83 8.56
C GLN A 127 -3.32 10.97 7.13
N LEU A 128 -3.34 12.18 6.56
CA LEU A 128 -2.76 12.47 5.25
C LEU A 128 -1.27 12.15 5.20
N TRP A 129 -0.55 12.53 6.25
CA TRP A 129 0.89 12.26 6.33
C TRP A 129 1.20 10.77 6.31
N PHE A 130 0.37 9.94 6.94
CA PHE A 130 0.53 8.48 6.91
C PHE A 130 -0.09 7.79 5.69
N CYS A 131 -0.78 8.50 4.80
CA CYS A 131 -1.54 7.90 3.70
C CYS A 131 -0.67 6.98 2.82
N GLY A 132 0.50 7.44 2.39
CA GLY A 132 1.43 6.64 1.57
C GLY A 132 1.90 5.38 2.29
N ALA A 133 2.36 5.51 3.54
CA ALA A 133 2.83 4.40 4.36
C ALA A 133 1.72 3.35 4.60
N PHE A 134 0.48 3.80 4.83
CA PHE A 134 -0.65 2.88 5.03
C PHE A 134 -1.08 2.21 3.73
N THR A 135 -1.00 2.90 2.61
CA THR A 135 -1.25 2.30 1.28
C THR A 135 -0.26 1.16 1.02
N LEU A 136 1.03 1.40 1.23
CA LEU A 136 2.08 0.38 1.08
C LEU A 136 1.90 -0.78 2.07
N MET A 137 1.62 -0.48 3.35
CA MET A 137 1.38 -1.51 4.36
C MET A 137 0.16 -2.38 4.01
N LYS A 138 -0.94 -1.79 3.55
CA LYS A 138 -2.12 -2.53 3.12
C LYS A 138 -1.83 -3.35 1.86
N HIS A 139 -1.12 -2.79 0.92
CA HIS A 139 -0.68 -3.48 -0.30
C HIS A 139 0.15 -4.72 0.05
N GLN A 140 1.18 -4.56 0.87
CA GLN A 140 2.00 -5.68 1.33
C GLN A 140 1.21 -6.71 2.13
N HIS A 141 0.30 -6.26 3.01
CA HIS A 141 -0.55 -7.16 3.77
C HIS A 141 -1.35 -8.12 2.89
N ILE A 142 -1.96 -7.62 1.80
CA ILE A 142 -2.79 -8.46 0.92
C ILE A 142 -1.95 -9.36 0.01
N HIS A 143 -0.73 -8.94 -0.39
CA HIS A 143 0.17 -9.75 -1.19
C HIS A 143 0.86 -10.84 -0.37
N MET A 144 1.32 -10.52 0.84
CA MET A 144 2.12 -11.41 1.68
C MET A 144 1.28 -12.22 2.69
N ASN A 145 -0.06 -12.06 2.70
CA ASN A 145 -0.96 -12.60 3.71
C ASN A 145 -0.57 -12.16 5.13
N GLY A 146 -0.25 -10.91 5.30
CA GLY A 146 0.09 -10.29 6.56
C GLY A 146 1.40 -9.51 6.55
N VAL A 147 1.57 -8.66 7.54
CA VAL A 147 2.78 -7.85 7.77
C VAL A 147 3.55 -8.32 9.00
N LEU A 148 2.93 -9.14 9.86
CA LEU A 148 3.56 -9.68 11.05
C LEU A 148 3.98 -11.15 10.86
N SER A 149 4.86 -11.63 11.72
CA SER A 149 5.31 -13.03 11.70
C SER A 149 4.14 -13.99 11.97
N PRO A 150 4.22 -15.26 11.52
CA PRO A 150 3.10 -16.22 11.62
C PRO A 150 2.54 -16.42 13.04
N LYS A 151 3.34 -16.20 14.06
CA LYS A 151 2.87 -16.27 15.47
C LYS A 151 1.84 -15.19 15.82
N TYR A 152 1.74 -14.13 15.02
CA TYR A 152 0.76 -13.04 15.16
C TYR A 152 -0.32 -13.08 14.06
N SER A 153 -0.54 -14.22 13.42
CA SER A 153 -1.49 -14.39 12.30
C SER A 153 -2.93 -13.98 12.63
N LEU A 154 -3.32 -14.02 13.90
CA LEU A 154 -4.64 -13.51 14.32
C LEU A 154 -4.77 -12.00 14.04
N PHE A 155 -3.71 -11.22 14.30
CA PHE A 155 -3.69 -9.79 13.97
C PHE A 155 -3.83 -9.58 12.46
N ASP A 156 -3.04 -10.28 11.64
CA ASP A 156 -3.12 -10.20 10.18
C ASP A 156 -4.50 -10.60 9.65
N THR A 157 -5.14 -11.61 10.27
CA THR A 157 -6.51 -12.01 9.91
C THR A 157 -7.54 -10.93 10.24
N LEU A 158 -7.36 -10.22 11.37
CA LEU A 158 -8.28 -9.17 11.81
C LEU A 158 -7.99 -7.81 11.18
N PHE A 159 -6.81 -7.62 10.61
CA PHE A 159 -6.36 -6.36 10.04
C PHE A 159 -7.38 -5.70 9.09
N PRO A 160 -7.94 -6.41 8.07
CA PRO A 160 -8.90 -5.79 7.16
C PRO A 160 -10.18 -5.32 7.82
N TYR A 161 -10.57 -5.96 8.92
CA TYR A 161 -11.84 -5.66 9.60
C TYR A 161 -11.73 -4.54 10.63
N LEU A 162 -10.55 -4.36 11.21
CA LEU A 162 -10.30 -3.37 12.25
C LEU A 162 -9.69 -2.09 11.69
N LEU A 163 -8.72 -2.23 10.80
CA LEU A 163 -7.89 -1.10 10.36
C LEU A 163 -8.32 -0.52 9.03
N ASP A 164 -8.84 -1.30 8.09
CA ASP A 164 -9.19 -0.80 6.77
C ASP A 164 -10.03 0.49 6.80
N PRO A 165 -11.16 0.57 7.52
CA PRO A 165 -11.95 1.79 7.54
C PRO A 165 -11.22 3.00 8.16
N LEU A 166 -10.44 2.76 9.21
CA LEU A 166 -9.66 3.79 9.88
C LEU A 166 -8.46 4.25 9.05
N LEU A 167 -7.97 3.41 8.15
CA LEU A 167 -6.90 3.73 7.19
C LEU A 167 -7.44 4.38 5.90
N GLY A 168 -8.76 4.49 5.76
CA GLY A 168 -9.40 5.05 4.57
C GLY A 168 -9.68 4.03 3.47
N HIS A 169 -9.57 2.73 3.76
CA HIS A 169 -10.02 1.67 2.86
C HIS A 169 -11.45 1.24 3.17
N THR A 170 -12.14 0.68 2.19
CA THR A 170 -13.37 -0.06 2.43
C THR A 170 -13.05 -1.47 2.93
N TRP A 171 -13.87 -2.00 3.87
CA TRP A 171 -13.64 -3.30 4.49
C TRP A 171 -13.34 -4.38 3.45
N ASN A 172 -12.14 -4.93 3.50
CA ASN A 172 -11.70 -6.06 2.69
C ASN A 172 -12.00 -5.97 1.17
N SER A 173 -12.59 -4.88 0.68
CA SER A 173 -12.92 -4.72 -0.75
C SER A 173 -11.68 -4.50 -1.58
N TYR A 174 -10.64 -3.90 -1.02
CA TYR A 174 -9.36 -3.71 -1.70
C TYR A 174 -8.73 -5.04 -2.13
N TYR A 175 -8.86 -6.11 -1.32
CA TYR A 175 -8.41 -7.44 -1.71
C TYR A 175 -9.14 -7.96 -2.97
N TYR A 176 -10.46 -7.76 -3.07
CA TYR A 176 -11.21 -8.18 -4.24
C TYR A 176 -10.89 -7.35 -5.46
N HIS A 177 -10.73 -6.05 -5.29
CA HIS A 177 -10.33 -5.17 -6.39
C HIS A 177 -8.90 -5.45 -6.83
N HIS A 178 -7.93 -5.42 -5.93
CA HIS A 178 -6.52 -5.46 -6.28
C HIS A 178 -6.04 -6.86 -6.67
N ILE A 179 -6.24 -7.86 -5.79
CA ILE A 179 -5.72 -9.23 -6.02
C ILE A 179 -6.60 -10.06 -6.96
N LYS A 180 -7.94 -9.96 -6.81
CA LYS A 180 -8.87 -10.85 -7.52
C LYS A 180 -9.31 -10.31 -8.87
N HIS A 181 -9.11 -9.00 -9.11
CA HIS A 181 -9.50 -8.35 -10.33
C HIS A 181 -8.32 -7.68 -11.04
N HIS A 182 -7.70 -6.62 -10.47
CA HIS A 182 -6.65 -5.84 -11.11
C HIS A 182 -5.43 -6.70 -11.51
N HIS A 183 -4.86 -7.48 -10.60
CA HIS A 183 -3.76 -8.40 -10.94
C HIS A 183 -4.14 -9.54 -11.90
N VAL A 184 -5.41 -9.85 -12.05
CA VAL A 184 -5.89 -10.85 -13.01
C VAL A 184 -6.00 -10.26 -14.42
N GLU A 185 -6.42 -9.00 -14.52
CA GLU A 185 -6.65 -8.33 -15.79
C GLU A 185 -5.44 -7.47 -16.26
N GLY A 186 -4.49 -7.17 -15.36
CA GLY A 186 -3.17 -6.59 -15.66
C GLY A 186 -3.23 -5.29 -16.46
N ASN A 187 -4.02 -4.29 -16.03
CA ASN A 187 -4.30 -3.06 -16.80
C ASN A 187 -4.91 -3.29 -18.20
N GLY A 188 -5.33 -4.52 -18.51
CA GLY A 188 -5.98 -4.85 -19.78
C GLY A 188 -7.38 -4.25 -19.94
N PRO A 189 -8.05 -4.50 -21.07
CA PRO A 189 -9.33 -3.85 -21.39
C PRO A 189 -10.49 -4.23 -20.44
N ASN A 190 -10.37 -5.31 -19.68
CA ASN A 190 -11.39 -5.71 -18.69
C ASN A 190 -11.06 -5.23 -17.27
N ASP A 191 -9.92 -4.59 -17.05
CA ASP A 191 -9.59 -3.99 -15.77
C ASP A 191 -10.42 -2.74 -15.52
N LEU A 192 -11.12 -2.67 -14.41
CA LEU A 192 -11.94 -1.51 -14.03
C LEU A 192 -11.09 -0.27 -13.70
N SER A 193 -9.83 -0.49 -13.38
CA SER A 193 -8.83 0.56 -13.16
C SER A 193 -7.84 0.70 -14.32
N THR A 194 -8.17 0.19 -15.52
CA THR A 194 -7.30 0.35 -16.69
C THR A 194 -7.11 1.81 -17.07
N THR A 195 -5.88 2.17 -17.38
CA THR A 195 -5.52 3.48 -17.92
C THR A 195 -5.55 3.51 -19.44
N MET A 196 -5.74 2.36 -20.11
CA MET A 196 -5.69 2.22 -21.57
C MET A 196 -6.81 2.95 -22.31
N TRP A 197 -7.92 3.24 -21.64
CA TRP A 197 -9.08 3.91 -22.27
C TRP A 197 -9.01 5.44 -22.21
N TYR A 198 -7.94 5.98 -21.64
CA TYR A 198 -7.80 7.39 -21.33
C TYR A 198 -6.54 7.96 -21.94
N ASP A 199 -6.60 9.21 -22.33
CA ASP A 199 -5.43 9.99 -22.72
C ASP A 199 -4.69 10.41 -21.44
N ARG A 200 -3.45 9.90 -21.27
CA ARG A 200 -2.75 9.97 -19.97
C ARG A 200 -2.18 11.34 -19.63
N ASP A 201 -2.07 12.24 -20.59
CA ASP A 201 -1.70 13.64 -20.38
C ASP A 201 -2.92 14.57 -20.31
N SER A 202 -4.14 14.02 -20.35
CA SER A 202 -5.41 14.73 -20.29
C SER A 202 -5.97 14.81 -18.88
N ILE A 203 -6.06 16.02 -18.30
CA ILE A 203 -6.72 16.23 -16.99
C ILE A 203 -8.21 15.83 -17.01
N PRO A 204 -9.02 16.13 -18.06
CA PRO A 204 -10.39 15.64 -18.15
C PRO A 204 -10.49 14.12 -18.09
N ASP A 205 -9.60 13.40 -18.78
CA ASP A 205 -9.60 11.94 -18.80
C ASP A 205 -9.20 11.36 -17.42
N PHE A 206 -8.21 11.96 -16.78
CA PHE A 206 -7.89 11.63 -15.40
C PHE A 206 -9.09 11.84 -14.45
N ALA A 207 -9.82 12.95 -14.60
CA ALA A 207 -11.01 13.22 -13.81
C ALA A 207 -12.12 12.19 -14.08
N CYS A 208 -12.33 11.78 -15.33
CA CYS A 208 -13.27 10.72 -15.71
C CYS A 208 -12.85 9.37 -15.11
N TYR A 209 -11.58 9.03 -15.20
CA TYR A 209 -11.00 7.81 -14.64
C TYR A 209 -11.23 7.71 -13.13
N VAL A 210 -10.84 8.75 -12.39
CA VAL A 210 -11.04 8.83 -10.93
C VAL A 210 -12.53 8.84 -10.58
N GLY A 211 -13.33 9.66 -11.27
CA GLY A 211 -14.76 9.80 -11.03
C GLY A 211 -15.52 8.48 -11.23
N ARG A 212 -15.18 7.73 -12.28
CA ARG A 212 -15.77 6.41 -12.52
C ARG A 212 -15.50 5.46 -11.35
N PHE A 213 -14.27 5.39 -10.90
CA PHE A 213 -13.92 4.54 -9.77
C PHE A 213 -14.67 4.93 -8.49
N PHE A 214 -14.71 6.22 -8.15
CA PHE A 214 -15.42 6.71 -6.97
C PHE A 214 -16.91 6.39 -6.97
N ILE A 215 -17.56 6.57 -8.14
CA ILE A 215 -19.01 6.48 -8.24
C ILE A 215 -19.47 5.05 -8.51
N LEU A 216 -18.72 4.25 -9.25
CA LEU A 216 -19.22 2.99 -9.80
C LEU A 216 -18.56 1.73 -9.26
N ILE A 217 -17.46 1.81 -8.52
CA ILE A 217 -16.71 0.61 -8.08
C ILE A 217 -17.58 -0.37 -7.27
N TRP A 218 -18.50 0.14 -6.45
CA TRP A 218 -19.42 -0.66 -5.66
C TRP A 218 -20.39 -1.51 -6.50
N TYR A 219 -20.59 -1.11 -7.76
CA TYR A 219 -21.44 -1.81 -8.74
C TYR A 219 -20.58 -2.55 -9.77
N ASP A 220 -19.58 -1.89 -10.36
CA ASP A 220 -18.77 -2.44 -11.45
C ASP A 220 -18.00 -3.70 -11.00
N LEU A 221 -17.41 -3.70 -9.81
CA LEU A 221 -16.62 -4.82 -9.32
C LEU A 221 -17.47 -6.08 -9.06
N PRO A 222 -18.62 -6.02 -8.36
CA PRO A 222 -19.53 -7.15 -8.28
C PRO A 222 -20.03 -7.64 -9.64
N MET A 223 -20.34 -6.74 -10.56
CA MET A 223 -20.80 -7.10 -11.90
C MET A 223 -19.72 -7.75 -12.74
N TYR A 224 -18.46 -7.32 -12.62
CA TYR A 224 -17.33 -8.01 -13.24
C TYR A 224 -17.28 -9.49 -12.80
N PHE A 225 -17.29 -9.75 -11.49
CA PHE A 225 -17.27 -11.12 -10.99
C PHE A 225 -18.50 -11.94 -11.42
N ALA A 226 -19.68 -11.33 -11.44
CA ALA A 226 -20.90 -12.00 -11.89
C ALA A 226 -20.80 -12.41 -13.38
N ARG A 227 -20.30 -11.52 -14.25
CA ARG A 227 -20.07 -11.82 -15.68
C ARG A 227 -19.04 -12.94 -15.89
N LYS A 228 -18.05 -13.07 -14.99
CA LYS A 228 -17.06 -14.15 -15.01
C LYS A 228 -17.60 -15.44 -14.35
N GLY A 229 -18.89 -15.50 -13.95
CA GLY A 229 -19.46 -16.66 -13.25
C GLY A 229 -19.02 -16.84 -11.79
N GLN A 230 -18.30 -15.86 -11.24
CA GLN A 230 -17.71 -15.91 -9.89
C GLN A 230 -18.66 -15.31 -8.84
N MET A 231 -19.87 -15.83 -8.71
CA MET A 231 -20.92 -15.28 -7.84
C MET A 231 -20.51 -15.10 -6.37
N LYS A 232 -19.65 -15.99 -5.85
CA LYS A 232 -19.12 -15.87 -4.49
C LYS A 232 -18.28 -14.62 -4.30
N ASN A 233 -17.43 -14.30 -5.29
CA ASN A 233 -16.63 -13.07 -5.25
C ASN A 233 -17.49 -11.83 -5.49
N ALA A 234 -18.47 -11.90 -6.39
CA ALA A 234 -19.43 -10.82 -6.61
C ALA A 234 -20.18 -10.44 -5.32
N THR A 235 -20.74 -11.43 -4.64
CA THR A 235 -21.47 -11.23 -3.37
C THR A 235 -20.56 -10.65 -2.28
N ARG A 236 -19.35 -11.16 -2.15
CA ARG A 236 -18.40 -10.69 -1.14
C ARG A 236 -17.92 -9.26 -1.41
N ALA A 237 -17.57 -8.95 -2.66
CA ALA A 237 -17.17 -7.59 -3.04
C ALA A 237 -18.29 -6.58 -2.75
N ALA A 238 -19.53 -6.88 -3.15
CA ALA A 238 -20.68 -6.06 -2.85
C ALA A 238 -20.92 -5.91 -1.34
N PHE A 239 -20.89 -7.01 -0.61
CA PHE A 239 -21.14 -7.03 0.83
C PHE A 239 -20.15 -6.13 1.59
N TRP A 240 -18.85 -6.27 1.35
CA TRP A 240 -17.84 -5.49 2.07
C TRP A 240 -17.90 -4.00 1.72
N GLU A 241 -18.08 -3.68 0.46
CA GLU A 241 -18.16 -2.28 0.02
C GLU A 241 -19.41 -1.60 0.60
N LEU A 242 -20.58 -2.21 0.43
CA LEU A 242 -21.84 -1.64 0.90
C LEU A 242 -21.97 -1.62 2.44
N SER A 243 -21.41 -2.62 3.13
CA SER A 243 -21.37 -2.62 4.60
C SER A 243 -20.54 -1.47 5.14
N ASN A 244 -19.43 -1.13 4.48
CA ASN A 244 -18.64 0.03 4.88
C ASN A 244 -19.42 1.34 4.73
N TYR A 245 -20.11 1.54 3.61
CA TYR A 245 -20.96 2.73 3.41
C TYR A 245 -22.13 2.79 4.40
N ALA A 246 -22.78 1.66 4.65
CA ALA A 246 -23.82 1.58 5.65
C ALA A 246 -23.32 1.94 7.06
N THR A 247 -22.14 1.47 7.43
CA THR A 247 -21.51 1.81 8.72
C THR A 247 -21.19 3.30 8.81
N ILE A 248 -20.59 3.87 7.77
CA ILE A 248 -20.31 5.32 7.72
C ILE A 248 -21.62 6.11 7.84
N TYR A 249 -22.67 5.71 7.12
CA TYR A 249 -23.98 6.36 7.18
C TYR A 249 -24.58 6.31 8.59
N LEU A 250 -24.56 5.14 9.23
CA LEU A 250 -25.09 4.98 10.60
C LEU A 250 -24.29 5.81 11.62
N LEU A 251 -22.96 5.81 11.54
CA LEU A 251 -22.13 6.62 12.43
C LEU A 251 -22.34 8.12 12.20
N TYR A 252 -22.49 8.53 10.94
CA TYR A 252 -22.76 9.91 10.58
C TYR A 252 -24.12 10.40 11.09
N THR A 253 -25.18 9.60 10.93
CA THR A 253 -26.55 10.02 11.26
C THR A 253 -26.90 9.82 12.73
N HIS A 254 -26.36 8.81 13.39
CA HIS A 254 -26.80 8.41 14.72
C HIS A 254 -25.77 8.58 15.84
N VAL A 255 -24.47 8.79 15.50
CA VAL A 255 -23.44 8.92 16.52
C VAL A 255 -22.84 10.33 16.53
N ASN A 256 -21.99 10.67 15.55
CA ASN A 256 -21.37 11.99 15.48
C ASN A 256 -20.96 12.33 14.03
N PRO A 257 -21.73 13.18 13.32
CA PRO A 257 -21.44 13.49 11.92
C PRO A 257 -20.07 14.14 11.70
N ARG A 258 -19.63 15.00 12.61
CA ARG A 258 -18.35 15.70 12.48
C ARG A 258 -17.17 14.75 12.70
N ALA A 259 -17.25 13.90 13.73
CA ALA A 259 -16.21 12.88 13.94
C ALA A 259 -16.15 11.90 12.76
N THR A 260 -17.30 11.42 12.27
CA THR A 260 -17.37 10.51 11.12
C THR A 260 -16.78 11.15 9.85
N LEU A 261 -17.01 12.45 9.65
CA LEU A 261 -16.38 13.16 8.53
C LEU A 261 -14.85 13.07 8.57
N PHE A 262 -14.25 13.39 9.72
CA PHE A 262 -12.79 13.45 9.83
C PHE A 262 -12.12 12.09 10.00
N VAL A 263 -12.79 11.14 10.65
CA VAL A 263 -12.20 9.82 10.95
C VAL A 263 -12.40 8.81 9.82
N LEU A 264 -13.49 8.90 9.06
CA LEU A 264 -13.84 7.88 8.05
C LEU A 264 -14.02 8.47 6.65
N ILE A 265 -14.79 9.54 6.47
CA ILE A 265 -15.14 10.03 5.13
C ILE A 265 -13.95 10.67 4.44
N LEU A 266 -13.29 11.63 5.09
CA LEU A 266 -12.13 12.31 4.49
C LEU A 266 -10.96 11.35 4.24
N PRO A 267 -10.59 10.44 5.15
CA PRO A 267 -9.60 9.41 4.88
C PRO A 267 -9.98 8.50 3.70
N LEU A 268 -11.23 8.07 3.60
CA LEU A 268 -11.71 7.26 2.48
C LEU A 268 -11.55 7.98 1.12
N VAL A 269 -11.90 9.26 1.06
CA VAL A 269 -11.76 10.07 -0.15
C VAL A 269 -10.28 10.21 -0.55
N VAL A 270 -9.43 10.55 0.42
CA VAL A 270 -7.99 10.72 0.18
C VAL A 270 -7.31 9.42 -0.23
N MET A 271 -7.62 8.32 0.47
CA MET A 271 -7.03 7.03 0.15
C MET A 271 -7.44 6.54 -1.24
N ARG A 272 -8.69 6.68 -1.61
CA ARG A 272 -9.15 6.35 -2.97
C ARG A 272 -8.49 7.22 -4.03
N MET A 273 -8.38 8.53 -3.76
CA MET A 273 -7.67 9.43 -4.67
C MET A 273 -6.21 8.99 -4.81
N GLY A 274 -5.52 8.74 -3.71
CA GLY A 274 -4.13 8.28 -3.70
C GLY A 274 -3.93 6.98 -4.46
N LEU A 275 -4.81 5.99 -4.27
CA LEU A 275 -4.77 4.73 -5.03
C LEU A 275 -4.95 4.95 -6.53
N MET A 276 -5.89 5.82 -6.94
CA MET A 276 -6.12 6.10 -8.36
C MET A 276 -4.98 6.90 -8.98
N VAL A 277 -4.42 7.87 -8.24
CA VAL A 277 -3.21 8.60 -8.68
C VAL A 277 -2.03 7.64 -8.80
N GLY A 278 -1.82 6.76 -7.82
CA GLY A 278 -0.76 5.76 -7.84
C GLY A 278 -0.90 4.82 -9.05
N ASN A 279 -2.08 4.25 -9.26
CA ASN A 279 -2.34 3.37 -10.40
C ASN A 279 -2.16 4.10 -11.75
N TRP A 280 -2.64 5.34 -11.85
CA TRP A 280 -2.43 6.16 -13.05
C TRP A 280 -0.94 6.40 -13.34
N GLY A 281 -0.15 6.71 -12.30
CA GLY A 281 1.29 6.91 -12.43
C GLY A 281 2.04 5.63 -12.76
N GLN A 282 1.69 4.52 -12.12
CA GLN A 282 2.31 3.21 -12.36
C GLN A 282 2.10 2.73 -13.80
N HIS A 283 0.94 3.00 -14.38
CA HIS A 283 0.59 2.63 -15.75
C HIS A 283 0.66 3.81 -16.75
N ALA A 284 1.45 4.84 -16.44
CA ALA A 284 1.62 6.00 -17.33
C ALA A 284 2.29 5.64 -18.66
N PHE A 285 3.21 4.67 -18.65
CA PHE A 285 3.86 4.15 -19.84
C PHE A 285 3.38 2.71 -20.08
N VAL A 286 2.88 2.46 -21.29
CA VAL A 286 2.42 1.15 -21.71
C VAL A 286 3.28 0.67 -22.86
N ASP A 287 3.86 -0.52 -22.74
CA ASP A 287 4.56 -1.15 -23.86
C ASP A 287 3.54 -1.55 -24.93
N PRO A 288 3.61 -0.99 -26.16
CA PRO A 288 2.67 -1.32 -27.23
C PRO A 288 2.69 -2.81 -27.62
N THR A 289 3.80 -3.51 -27.37
CA THR A 289 3.97 -4.93 -27.71
C THR A 289 3.49 -5.86 -26.58
N SER A 290 3.42 -5.36 -25.36
CA SER A 290 3.02 -6.14 -24.18
C SER A 290 2.25 -5.27 -23.18
N PRO A 291 1.08 -4.73 -23.58
CA PRO A 291 0.33 -3.74 -22.77
C PRO A 291 -0.19 -4.32 -21.44
N GLU A 292 -0.32 -5.64 -21.37
CA GLU A 292 -0.80 -6.37 -20.19
C GLU A 292 0.36 -6.87 -19.27
N SER A 293 1.62 -6.55 -19.61
CA SER A 293 2.76 -6.98 -18.81
C SER A 293 2.92 -6.10 -17.59
N ASP A 294 2.86 -6.69 -16.40
CA ASP A 294 3.10 -6.00 -15.14
C ASP A 294 4.49 -5.33 -15.07
N PHE A 295 5.46 -5.84 -15.82
CA PHE A 295 6.85 -5.36 -15.82
C PHE A 295 7.16 -4.36 -16.92
N ARG A 296 6.51 -4.48 -18.08
CA ARG A 296 6.75 -3.61 -19.24
C ARG A 296 5.78 -2.45 -19.31
N SER A 297 4.60 -2.61 -18.71
CA SER A 297 3.53 -1.62 -18.73
C SER A 297 3.20 -1.09 -17.34
N SER A 298 4.11 -1.27 -16.37
CA SER A 298 4.04 -0.70 -15.02
C SER A 298 5.39 -0.10 -14.64
N ILE A 299 5.36 1.04 -13.96
CA ILE A 299 6.53 1.61 -13.31
C ILE A 299 6.53 1.10 -11.87
N THR A 300 7.54 0.30 -11.52
CA THR A 300 7.77 -0.05 -10.12
C THR A 300 8.65 1.03 -9.50
N LEU A 301 8.12 1.70 -8.48
CA LEU A 301 8.89 2.65 -7.69
C LEU A 301 9.76 1.86 -6.70
N PHE A 302 11.07 1.89 -6.91
CA PHE A 302 12.04 1.42 -5.94
C PHE A 302 12.49 2.58 -5.08
N ASP A 303 12.75 2.29 -3.82
CA ASP A 303 13.41 3.22 -2.92
C ASP A 303 14.82 3.50 -3.46
N VAL A 304 15.02 4.69 -3.99
CA VAL A 304 16.34 5.14 -4.43
C VAL A 304 17.02 5.66 -3.17
N SER A 305 18.08 5.02 -2.73
CA SER A 305 18.85 5.47 -1.58
C SER A 305 19.14 6.99 -1.72
N VAL A 306 18.83 7.73 -0.66
CA VAL A 306 18.90 9.21 -0.58
C VAL A 306 20.33 9.78 -0.77
N SER A 307 21.28 9.00 -1.24
CA SER A 307 22.66 9.41 -1.55
C SER A 307 22.83 10.12 -2.90
N LEU A 308 21.78 10.23 -3.71
CA LEU A 308 21.81 11.10 -4.88
C LEU A 308 21.43 12.53 -4.45
N PRO A 309 22.32 13.54 -4.67
CA PRO A 309 21.94 14.93 -4.45
C PRO A 309 20.71 15.22 -5.29
N ALA A 310 19.69 15.80 -4.64
CA ALA A 310 18.49 16.26 -5.32
C ALA A 310 18.92 17.08 -6.55
N ALA A 311 18.81 16.50 -7.72
CA ALA A 311 18.89 17.27 -8.95
C ALA A 311 17.61 18.11 -9.00
N ILE A 312 17.81 19.43 -8.88
CA ILE A 312 16.83 20.52 -8.96
C ILE A 312 16.08 20.44 -10.28
#